data_c4c6a08fc2d57d631b5e17639235f4c1
#
_entry.id   c4c6a08fc2d57d631b5e17639235f4c1
#
_cell.length_a   1.000
_cell.length_b   1.000
_cell.length_c   1.000
_cell.angle_alpha   90.00
_cell.angle_beta   90.00
_cell.angle_gamma   90.00
#
_symmetry.space_group_name_H-M   'P 1'
#
loop_
_entity.id
_entity.type
_entity.pdbx_description
1 polymer ?
#
loop_
_entity_poly.entity_id
_entity_poly.type
_entity_poly.pdbx_seq_one_letter_code
_entity_poly.pdbx_strand_id
1 'polypeptide(L)'
;MIRSVFFLSALLTTNLFAADLKKDLDIELVSLMEKVVEWRHDIHQNPELSNREFKTSKKVANHLESLGIKVETGIAYTGVVGLIEGGKSGPTIALRADMDALPVEEKTGLLYASKARANYLGNDVGVMHACGHDAHVAVLMGVAEFLAKNKQHLKGNVLLIFQPAEEGPPAGEGGGAKMMLAEGLFETYQPEVIFGMHVGNAPHGYVFVKSGPAMAAASAYEINIKGIQSHGSRPWEGLDPIMAASQLINALNTVVSRRINIINNPAVVSVGIVKAGTRNNIIPEEAQIIGTIRTFDQNFRAEIYDEIRQIARGIAAGTGTQVTVEFDVGGF
;
A
#
# COMPACT_ATOMS: atom_id res chain seq x y z
N MET A 1 40.56 -47.66 7.81
CA MET A 1 40.20 -46.73 8.90
C MET A 1 40.71 -45.30 8.69
N ILE A 2 40.85 -44.80 7.42
CA ILE A 2 41.41 -43.45 7.12
C ILE A 2 40.41 -42.56 6.35
N ARG A 3 39.24 -43.05 5.96
CA ARG A 3 38.25 -42.24 5.20
C ARG A 3 37.23 -41.44 6.04
N SER A 4 37.14 -41.74 7.34
CA SER A 4 36.12 -41.06 8.20
C SER A 4 36.61 -39.78 8.88
N VAL A 5 37.90 -39.52 8.94
CA VAL A 5 38.48 -38.35 9.62
C VAL A 5 38.44 -37.08 8.75
N PHE A 6 38.52 -37.23 7.40
CA PHE A 6 38.51 -36.10 6.49
C PHE A 6 37.11 -35.48 6.33
N PHE A 7 36.01 -36.22 6.54
CA PHE A 7 34.64 -35.67 6.44
C PHE A 7 34.25 -34.87 7.70
N LEU A 8 34.77 -35.22 8.87
CA LEU A 8 34.43 -34.50 10.10
C LEU A 8 35.18 -33.16 10.21
N SER A 9 36.40 -33.07 9.69
CA SER A 9 37.14 -31.80 9.66
C SER A 9 36.59 -30.78 8.67
N ALA A 10 36.05 -31.23 7.53
CA ALA A 10 35.41 -30.35 6.54
C ALA A 10 34.06 -29.76 7.04
N LEU A 11 33.29 -30.53 7.81
CA LEU A 11 32.04 -30.03 8.43
C LEU A 11 32.32 -29.06 9.59
N LEU A 12 33.37 -29.27 10.37
CA LEU A 12 33.76 -28.37 11.46
C LEU A 12 34.30 -27.02 10.93
N THR A 13 35.08 -27.04 9.83
CA THR A 13 35.61 -25.82 9.23
C THR A 13 34.50 -24.99 8.54
N THR A 14 33.53 -25.60 7.90
CA THR A 14 32.40 -24.88 7.29
C THR A 14 31.51 -24.22 8.34
N ASN A 15 31.28 -24.82 9.48
CA ASN A 15 30.49 -24.23 10.57
C ASN A 15 31.23 -23.08 11.29
N LEU A 16 32.56 -23.15 11.43
CA LEU A 16 33.38 -22.07 11.99
C LEU A 16 33.40 -20.85 11.05
N PHE A 17 33.61 -21.06 9.75
CA PHE A 17 33.57 -19.98 8.77
C PHE A 17 32.18 -19.30 8.70
N ALA A 18 31.08 -20.07 8.81
CA ALA A 18 29.73 -19.52 8.85
C ALA A 18 29.46 -18.73 10.14
N ALA A 19 30.02 -19.15 11.28
CA ALA A 19 29.87 -18.46 12.55
C ALA A 19 30.66 -17.14 12.60
N ASP A 20 31.89 -17.12 12.09
CA ASP A 20 32.72 -15.91 12.00
C ASP A 20 32.11 -14.90 11.02
N LEU A 21 31.66 -15.35 9.84
CA LEU A 21 30.98 -14.49 8.89
C LEU A 21 29.71 -13.87 9.49
N LYS A 22 28.92 -14.63 10.24
CA LYS A 22 27.73 -14.13 10.92
C LYS A 22 28.07 -13.06 11.95
N LYS A 23 29.14 -13.26 12.73
CA LYS A 23 29.57 -12.30 13.75
C LYS A 23 30.04 -10.96 13.13
N ASP A 24 30.77 -11.01 12.02
CA ASP A 24 31.21 -9.83 11.30
C ASP A 24 30.02 -9.08 10.69
N LEU A 25 29.04 -9.80 10.13
CA LEU A 25 27.78 -9.25 9.65
C LEU A 25 26.98 -8.59 10.79
N ASP A 26 26.87 -9.22 11.95
CA ASP A 26 26.17 -8.67 13.10
C ASP A 26 26.79 -7.35 13.58
N ILE A 27 28.12 -7.24 13.59
CA ILE A 27 28.87 -6.01 13.95
C ILE A 27 28.60 -4.91 12.92
N GLU A 28 28.66 -5.21 11.64
CA GLU A 28 28.39 -4.25 10.57
C GLU A 28 26.94 -3.73 10.63
N LEU A 29 25.99 -4.61 10.84
CA LEU A 29 24.56 -4.24 10.98
C LEU A 29 24.32 -3.34 12.20
N VAL A 30 24.94 -3.62 13.35
CA VAL A 30 24.84 -2.75 14.53
C VAL A 30 25.37 -1.35 14.23
N SER A 31 26.50 -1.22 13.54
CA SER A 31 27.05 0.10 13.17
C SER A 31 26.15 0.88 12.20
N LEU A 32 25.35 0.18 11.42
CA LEU A 32 24.42 0.78 10.45
C LEU A 32 23.12 1.27 11.11
N MET A 33 22.74 0.68 12.25
CA MET A 33 21.46 1.00 12.93
C MET A 33 21.35 2.47 13.34
N GLU A 34 22.44 3.11 13.79
CA GLU A 34 22.39 4.53 14.16
C GLU A 34 22.02 5.40 12.96
N LYS A 35 22.63 5.14 11.80
CA LYS A 35 22.31 5.85 10.55
C LYS A 35 20.86 5.62 10.11
N VAL A 36 20.39 4.37 10.20
CA VAL A 36 19.00 4.02 9.84
C VAL A 36 18.01 4.79 10.71
N VAL A 37 18.29 4.90 12.01
CA VAL A 37 17.45 5.68 12.94
C VAL A 37 17.50 7.19 12.59
N GLU A 38 18.68 7.74 12.28
CA GLU A 38 18.81 9.13 11.86
C GLU A 38 18.04 9.42 10.58
N TRP A 39 18.18 8.57 9.56
CA TRP A 39 17.44 8.72 8.30
C TRP A 39 15.93 8.63 8.52
N ARG A 40 15.48 7.67 9.34
CA ARG A 40 14.09 7.55 9.71
C ARG A 40 13.57 8.83 10.38
N HIS A 41 14.28 9.37 11.38
CA HIS A 41 13.86 10.59 12.09
C HIS A 41 13.79 11.79 11.15
N ASP A 42 14.75 11.92 10.24
CA ASP A 42 14.76 13.01 9.28
C ASP A 42 13.62 12.89 8.25
N ILE A 43 13.34 11.70 7.72
CA ILE A 43 12.20 11.45 6.82
C ILE A 43 10.88 11.69 7.56
N HIS A 44 10.75 11.20 8.80
CA HIS A 44 9.57 11.39 9.63
C HIS A 44 9.27 12.88 9.90
N GLN A 45 10.30 13.66 10.15
CA GLN A 45 10.18 15.10 10.41
C GLN A 45 9.82 15.90 9.15
N ASN A 46 10.12 15.37 7.97
CA ASN A 46 9.93 16.02 6.67
C ASN A 46 9.04 15.20 5.73
N PRO A 47 7.82 14.78 6.15
CA PRO A 47 6.95 13.93 5.36
C PRO A 47 6.39 14.65 4.15
N GLU A 48 6.14 13.91 3.08
CA GLU A 48 5.58 14.41 1.83
C GLU A 48 4.43 13.52 1.39
N LEU A 49 3.35 14.13 0.89
CA LEU A 49 2.17 13.40 0.40
C LEU A 49 2.46 12.65 -0.90
N SER A 50 1.61 11.70 -1.24
CA SER A 50 1.65 10.90 -2.48
C SER A 50 1.88 11.76 -3.72
N ASN A 51 2.78 11.33 -4.62
CA ASN A 51 3.26 12.04 -5.80
C ASN A 51 3.95 13.40 -5.51
N ARG A 52 4.27 13.69 -4.27
CA ARG A 52 4.95 14.93 -3.83
C ARG A 52 6.21 14.63 -3.02
N GLU A 53 6.70 13.40 -3.04
CA GLU A 53 7.84 12.89 -2.27
C GLU A 53 9.20 13.35 -2.85
N PHE A 54 9.29 14.60 -3.32
CA PHE A 54 10.46 15.14 -4.04
C PHE A 54 11.73 15.16 -3.19
N LYS A 55 11.63 15.53 -1.92
CA LYS A 55 12.79 15.59 -1.01
C LYS A 55 13.22 14.20 -0.60
N THR A 56 12.25 13.33 -0.31
CA THR A 56 12.48 11.92 0.03
C THR A 56 13.13 11.18 -1.14
N SER A 57 12.58 11.33 -2.34
CA SER A 57 13.14 10.80 -3.59
C SER A 57 14.59 11.26 -3.82
N LYS A 58 14.86 12.57 -3.70
CA LYS A 58 16.19 13.11 -3.84
C LYS A 58 17.17 12.59 -2.79
N LYS A 59 16.73 12.44 -1.52
CA LYS A 59 17.55 11.88 -0.44
C LYS A 59 17.94 10.45 -0.76
N VAL A 60 16.99 9.63 -1.16
CA VAL A 60 17.19 8.23 -1.57
C VAL A 60 18.16 8.15 -2.75
N ALA A 61 17.90 8.90 -3.83
CA ALA A 61 18.76 8.90 -5.00
C ALA A 61 20.21 9.27 -4.66
N ASN A 62 20.42 10.37 -3.93
CA ASN A 62 21.76 10.81 -3.51
C ASN A 62 22.48 9.73 -2.66
N HIS A 63 21.74 9.06 -1.76
CA HIS A 63 22.30 7.98 -0.95
C HIS A 63 22.76 6.82 -1.82
N LEU A 64 21.92 6.33 -2.72
CA LEU A 64 22.24 5.22 -3.61
C LEU A 64 23.42 5.55 -4.55
N GLU A 65 23.42 6.76 -5.12
CA GLU A 65 24.53 7.26 -5.96
C GLU A 65 25.85 7.32 -5.19
N SER A 66 25.82 7.76 -3.92
CA SER A 66 27.01 7.79 -3.05
C SER A 66 27.63 6.42 -2.78
N LEU A 67 26.83 5.36 -2.91
CA LEU A 67 27.25 3.96 -2.82
C LEU A 67 27.75 3.38 -4.16
N GLY A 68 27.75 4.19 -5.22
CA GLY A 68 28.11 3.76 -6.58
C GLY A 68 27.06 2.84 -7.22
N ILE A 69 25.82 2.93 -6.80
CA ILE A 69 24.67 2.21 -7.38
C ILE A 69 24.15 3.03 -8.58
N LYS A 70 23.83 2.35 -9.69
CA LYS A 70 23.17 2.98 -10.83
C LYS A 70 21.73 3.28 -10.46
N VAL A 71 21.34 4.57 -10.53
CA VAL A 71 20.04 5.07 -10.09
C VAL A 71 19.23 5.58 -11.28
N GLU A 72 17.94 5.32 -11.25
CA GLU A 72 16.93 5.90 -12.11
C GLU A 72 15.87 6.59 -11.24
N THR A 73 15.49 7.83 -11.60
CA THR A 73 14.54 8.65 -10.84
C THR A 73 13.39 9.12 -11.70
N GLY A 74 12.30 9.55 -11.08
CA GLY A 74 11.15 10.09 -11.80
C GLY A 74 10.18 9.02 -12.31
N ILE A 75 10.37 7.76 -11.93
CA ILE A 75 9.45 6.67 -12.27
C ILE A 75 8.17 6.88 -11.45
N ALA A 76 7.02 6.90 -12.12
CA ALA A 76 5.74 7.24 -11.49
C ALA A 76 5.83 8.56 -10.67
N TYR A 77 6.38 9.62 -11.27
CA TYR A 77 6.66 10.98 -10.75
C TYR A 77 7.88 11.07 -9.82
N THR A 78 7.87 10.42 -8.68
CA THR A 78 8.87 10.60 -7.62
C THR A 78 9.59 9.29 -7.24
N GLY A 79 9.23 8.17 -7.86
CA GLY A 79 9.85 6.88 -7.62
C GLY A 79 11.34 6.85 -7.95
N VAL A 80 12.08 6.05 -7.20
CA VAL A 80 13.52 5.85 -7.35
C VAL A 80 13.80 4.35 -7.45
N VAL A 81 14.64 3.99 -8.41
CA VAL A 81 15.08 2.62 -8.62
C VAL A 81 16.59 2.55 -8.66
N GLY A 82 17.19 1.60 -7.96
CA GLY A 82 18.62 1.33 -7.97
C GLY A 82 18.92 -0.13 -8.27
N LEU A 83 19.95 -0.39 -9.08
CA LEU A 83 20.38 -1.76 -9.37
C LEU A 83 21.77 -2.03 -8.78
N ILE A 84 21.84 -3.00 -7.88
CA ILE A 84 23.11 -3.57 -7.39
C ILE A 84 23.42 -4.80 -8.23
N GLU A 85 24.44 -4.72 -9.04
CA GLU A 85 24.95 -5.88 -9.81
C GLU A 85 25.87 -6.70 -8.89
N GLY A 86 25.49 -7.97 -8.67
CA GLY A 86 26.28 -8.89 -7.85
C GLY A 86 27.53 -9.40 -8.56
N GLY A 87 28.51 -9.79 -7.76
CA GLY A 87 29.80 -10.31 -8.26
C GLY A 87 29.72 -11.71 -8.90
N LYS A 88 28.58 -12.39 -8.82
CA LYS A 88 28.36 -13.73 -9.35
C LYS A 88 27.05 -13.78 -10.13
N SER A 89 27.04 -14.54 -11.24
CA SER A 89 25.81 -14.74 -12.03
C SER A 89 24.68 -15.36 -11.21
N GLY A 90 23.47 -14.90 -11.43
CA GLY A 90 22.25 -15.36 -10.76
C GLY A 90 21.04 -14.51 -11.15
N PRO A 91 19.88 -14.77 -10.52
CA PRO A 91 18.65 -14.03 -10.80
C PRO A 91 18.70 -12.59 -10.27
N THR A 92 17.76 -11.78 -10.71
CA THR A 92 17.46 -10.49 -10.08
C THR A 92 16.35 -10.68 -9.05
N ILE A 93 16.56 -10.21 -7.83
CA ILE A 93 15.52 -10.08 -6.81
C ILE A 93 15.22 -8.61 -6.57
N ALA A 94 13.98 -8.26 -6.27
CA ALA A 94 13.60 -6.89 -5.95
C ALA A 94 13.32 -6.73 -4.45
N LEU A 95 13.72 -5.57 -3.90
CA LEU A 95 13.38 -5.12 -2.55
C LEU A 95 12.62 -3.80 -2.66
N ARG A 96 11.48 -3.68 -1.98
CA ARG A 96 10.58 -2.54 -2.09
C ARG A 96 10.36 -1.83 -0.75
N ALA A 97 10.39 -0.51 -0.78
CA ALA A 97 9.86 0.38 0.26
C ALA A 97 8.97 1.45 -0.39
N ASP A 98 7.90 1.81 0.28
CA ASP A 98 7.05 2.96 -0.06
C ASP A 98 7.58 4.24 0.59
N MET A 99 7.21 5.42 0.03
CA MET A 99 7.84 6.69 0.42
C MET A 99 6.85 7.75 0.93
N ASP A 100 5.58 7.63 0.60
CA ASP A 100 4.60 8.69 0.84
C ASP A 100 4.09 8.74 2.28
N ALA A 101 3.61 9.92 2.68
CA ALA A 101 2.98 10.18 3.97
C ALA A 101 1.50 10.51 3.81
N LEU A 102 0.79 10.54 4.92
CA LEU A 102 -0.65 10.74 5.01
C LEU A 102 -1.04 12.17 5.43
N PRO A 103 -2.22 12.65 5.02
CA PRO A 103 -2.78 13.95 5.45
C PRO A 103 -3.31 13.86 6.89
N VAL A 104 -2.42 13.64 7.85
CA VAL A 104 -2.69 13.43 9.28
C VAL A 104 -1.93 14.44 10.12
N GLU A 105 -2.60 15.09 11.05
CA GLU A 105 -1.97 15.95 12.05
C GLU A 105 -1.26 15.12 13.12
N GLU A 106 0.06 15.26 13.24
CA GLU A 106 0.82 14.53 14.24
C GLU A 106 0.61 15.07 15.66
N LYS A 107 0.34 14.16 16.60
CA LYS A 107 0.12 14.47 18.03
C LYS A 107 0.97 13.63 18.98
N THR A 108 2.08 13.08 18.49
CA THR A 108 2.93 12.16 19.27
C THR A 108 3.74 12.86 20.34
N GLY A 109 4.09 14.13 20.15
CA GLY A 109 4.98 14.88 21.04
C GLY A 109 6.45 14.46 20.97
N LEU A 110 6.85 13.70 19.95
CA LEU A 110 8.25 13.30 19.73
C LEU A 110 9.11 14.50 19.36
N LEU A 111 10.41 14.44 19.67
CA LEU A 111 11.36 15.50 19.32
C LEU A 111 11.51 15.72 17.82
N TYR A 112 11.31 14.67 17.03
CA TYR A 112 11.32 14.67 15.57
C TYR A 112 9.92 14.62 14.96
N ALA A 113 8.88 14.98 15.74
CA ALA A 113 7.51 15.04 15.23
C ALA A 113 7.40 16.00 14.05
N SER A 114 6.59 15.62 13.05
CA SER A 114 6.30 16.43 11.89
C SER A 114 5.54 17.71 12.28
N LYS A 115 5.91 18.81 11.66
CA LYS A 115 5.17 20.10 11.64
C LYS A 115 4.79 20.48 10.20
N ALA A 116 4.96 19.56 9.27
CA ALA A 116 4.67 19.79 7.87
C ALA A 116 3.18 19.97 7.64
N ARG A 117 2.85 20.85 6.72
CA ARG A 117 1.50 21.11 6.26
C ARG A 117 1.46 21.11 4.74
N ALA A 118 0.35 20.69 4.18
CA ALA A 118 0.12 20.66 2.74
C ALA A 118 -1.35 20.94 2.41
N ASN A 119 -1.61 21.33 1.17
CA ASN A 119 -2.97 21.37 0.65
C ASN A 119 -3.38 19.96 0.23
N TYR A 120 -4.47 19.46 0.79
CA TYR A 120 -5.08 18.19 0.41
C TYR A 120 -6.57 18.39 0.18
N LEU A 121 -7.04 18.15 -1.05
CA LEU A 121 -8.43 18.36 -1.46
C LEU A 121 -8.97 19.78 -1.12
N GLY A 122 -8.13 20.80 -1.30
CA GLY A 122 -8.48 22.20 -1.04
C GLY A 122 -8.37 22.64 0.43
N ASN A 123 -8.00 21.74 1.34
CA ASN A 123 -7.82 22.03 2.75
C ASN A 123 -6.35 22.07 3.14
N ASP A 124 -5.97 22.96 4.06
CA ASP A 124 -4.66 22.95 4.71
C ASP A 124 -4.67 21.89 5.83
N VAL A 125 -3.85 20.84 5.68
CA VAL A 125 -3.79 19.69 6.59
C VAL A 125 -2.39 19.47 7.13
N GLY A 126 -2.27 18.86 8.30
CA GLY A 126 -1.01 18.30 8.78
C GLY A 126 -0.59 17.11 7.92
N VAL A 127 0.71 16.84 7.84
CA VAL A 127 1.26 15.68 7.12
C VAL A 127 2.12 14.86 8.06
N MET A 128 1.92 13.55 8.09
CA MET A 128 2.63 12.63 8.99
C MET A 128 2.88 11.27 8.32
N HIS A 129 4.05 10.68 8.56
CA HIS A 129 4.26 9.25 8.30
C HIS A 129 3.52 8.39 9.34
N ALA A 130 2.19 8.31 9.21
CA ALA A 130 1.35 7.54 10.13
C ALA A 130 1.27 6.05 9.78
N CYS A 131 1.71 5.64 8.59
CA CYS A 131 1.79 4.24 8.14
C CYS A 131 3.18 3.62 8.30
N GLY A 132 4.22 4.44 8.60
CA GLY A 132 5.57 3.96 8.88
C GLY A 132 6.48 3.83 7.66
N HIS A 133 6.14 4.47 6.54
CA HIS A 133 6.95 4.46 5.32
C HIS A 133 8.34 5.12 5.53
N ASP A 134 8.47 6.04 6.49
CA ASP A 134 9.75 6.56 6.97
C ASP A 134 10.71 5.45 7.43
N ALA A 135 10.18 4.46 8.15
CA ALA A 135 10.97 3.30 8.58
C ALA A 135 11.29 2.36 7.40
N HIS A 136 10.34 2.15 6.48
CA HIS A 136 10.56 1.30 5.31
C HIS A 136 11.68 1.86 4.43
N VAL A 137 11.64 3.16 4.10
CA VAL A 137 12.69 3.86 3.34
C VAL A 137 14.03 3.78 4.04
N ALA A 138 14.10 4.13 5.32
CA ALA A 138 15.35 4.14 6.07
C ALA A 138 15.99 2.75 6.16
N VAL A 139 15.19 1.70 6.38
CA VAL A 139 15.68 0.32 6.40
C VAL A 139 16.18 -0.10 5.03
N LEU A 140 15.47 0.20 3.94
CA LEU A 140 15.93 -0.15 2.59
C LEU A 140 17.19 0.61 2.19
N MET A 141 17.38 1.87 2.63
CA MET A 141 18.63 2.61 2.48
C MET A 141 19.79 1.90 3.22
N GLY A 142 19.53 1.40 4.43
CA GLY A 142 20.52 0.61 5.19
C GLY A 142 20.87 -0.71 4.51
N VAL A 143 19.87 -1.42 4.02
CA VAL A 143 20.07 -2.66 3.24
C VAL A 143 20.87 -2.37 1.97
N ALA A 144 20.60 -1.27 1.29
CA ALA A 144 21.38 -0.85 0.11
C ALA A 144 22.85 -0.62 0.43
N GLU A 145 23.17 0.08 1.53
CA GLU A 145 24.56 0.30 1.98
C GLU A 145 25.27 -1.03 2.28
N PHE A 146 24.60 -1.93 3.02
CA PHE A 146 25.13 -3.25 3.33
C PHE A 146 25.40 -4.09 2.09
N LEU A 147 24.41 -4.16 1.19
CA LEU A 147 24.53 -4.97 -0.04
C LEU A 147 25.55 -4.40 -1.01
N ALA A 148 25.64 -3.08 -1.16
CA ALA A 148 26.65 -2.44 -2.03
C ALA A 148 28.06 -2.73 -1.58
N LYS A 149 28.36 -2.69 -0.28
CA LYS A 149 29.66 -3.06 0.30
C LYS A 149 30.01 -4.53 0.05
N ASN A 150 29.03 -5.41 0.08
CA ASN A 150 29.19 -6.85 0.00
C ASN A 150 28.86 -7.43 -1.38
N LYS A 151 28.68 -6.59 -2.42
CA LYS A 151 28.20 -7.01 -3.75
C LYS A 151 29.00 -8.12 -4.41
N GLN A 152 30.32 -8.20 -4.17
CA GLN A 152 31.18 -9.27 -4.70
C GLN A 152 30.79 -10.67 -4.21
N HIS A 153 30.06 -10.76 -3.09
CA HIS A 153 29.58 -12.03 -2.54
C HIS A 153 28.16 -12.38 -3.01
N LEU A 154 27.44 -11.43 -3.58
CA LEU A 154 26.08 -11.63 -4.06
C LEU A 154 26.05 -12.49 -5.31
N LYS A 155 25.11 -13.44 -5.34
CA LYS A 155 24.76 -14.26 -6.50
C LYS A 155 23.49 -13.72 -7.15
N GLY A 156 23.64 -13.09 -8.32
CA GLY A 156 22.58 -12.36 -8.99
C GLY A 156 22.53 -10.89 -8.60
N ASN A 157 21.49 -10.18 -9.00
CA ASN A 157 21.33 -8.75 -8.82
C ASN A 157 20.26 -8.43 -7.78
N VAL A 158 20.35 -7.23 -7.20
CA VAL A 158 19.29 -6.71 -6.30
C VAL A 158 18.77 -5.40 -6.85
N LEU A 159 17.48 -5.40 -7.20
CA LEU A 159 16.74 -4.23 -7.62
C LEU A 159 16.12 -3.57 -6.38
N LEU A 160 16.51 -2.33 -6.10
CA LEU A 160 15.96 -1.53 -5.02
C LEU A 160 14.85 -0.66 -5.59
N ILE A 161 13.65 -0.75 -5.04
CA ILE A 161 12.46 -0.02 -5.51
C ILE A 161 11.96 0.86 -4.36
N PHE A 162 12.02 2.18 -4.54
CA PHE A 162 11.42 3.15 -3.66
C PHE A 162 10.16 3.68 -4.34
N GLN A 163 9.01 3.15 -3.91
CA GLN A 163 7.72 3.37 -4.55
C GLN A 163 7.04 4.63 -4.01
N PRO A 164 6.55 5.54 -4.88
CA PRO A 164 5.72 6.66 -4.48
C PRO A 164 4.26 6.25 -4.36
N ALA A 165 3.44 7.12 -3.75
CA ALA A 165 1.98 7.09 -3.77
C ALA A 165 1.36 5.72 -3.48
N GLU A 166 1.82 5.04 -2.41
CA GLU A 166 1.25 3.77 -1.97
C GLU A 166 -0.15 3.98 -1.37
N GLU A 167 -0.33 5.07 -0.63
CA GLU A 167 -1.59 5.48 0.02
C GLU A 167 -2.64 6.03 -0.98
N GLY A 168 -2.30 6.03 -2.26
CA GLY A 168 -3.13 6.51 -3.36
C GLY A 168 -2.69 7.86 -3.91
N PRO A 169 -2.67 8.01 -5.25
CA PRO A 169 -2.31 9.25 -5.90
C PRO A 169 -3.38 10.32 -5.68
N PRO A 170 -3.03 11.62 -5.82
CA PRO A 170 -4.01 12.70 -5.85
C PRO A 170 -5.08 12.48 -6.92
N ALA A 171 -6.31 12.98 -6.67
CA ALA A 171 -7.43 12.84 -7.59
C ALA A 171 -7.09 13.34 -9.00
N GLY A 172 -7.31 12.49 -10.01
CA GLY A 172 -7.00 12.78 -11.42
C GLY A 172 -5.56 12.49 -11.84
N GLU A 173 -4.71 12.04 -10.92
CA GLU A 173 -3.33 11.60 -11.23
C GLU A 173 -3.23 10.06 -11.23
N GLY A 174 -2.31 9.51 -12.01
CA GLY A 174 -1.83 8.14 -11.82
C GLY A 174 -0.77 8.09 -10.72
N GLY A 175 -0.35 6.91 -10.31
CA GLY A 175 0.73 6.77 -9.31
C GLY A 175 0.93 5.36 -8.80
N GLY A 176 1.78 5.25 -7.81
CA GLY A 176 2.04 4.02 -7.09
C GLY A 176 2.63 2.89 -7.93
N ALA A 177 2.54 1.68 -7.40
CA ALA A 177 3.07 0.48 -8.06
C ALA A 177 2.46 0.26 -9.44
N LYS A 178 1.17 0.55 -9.63
CA LYS A 178 0.48 0.39 -10.91
C LYS A 178 1.13 1.22 -12.03
N MET A 179 1.49 2.47 -11.73
CA MET A 179 2.13 3.35 -12.70
C MET A 179 3.59 2.92 -12.94
N MET A 180 4.34 2.56 -11.91
CA MET A 180 5.70 2.02 -12.08
C MET A 180 5.74 0.80 -12.99
N LEU A 181 4.78 -0.11 -12.86
CA LEU A 181 4.64 -1.28 -13.73
C LEU A 181 4.26 -0.87 -15.16
N ALA A 182 3.31 0.07 -15.32
CA ALA A 182 2.90 0.56 -16.64
C ALA A 182 4.03 1.28 -17.40
N GLU A 183 4.99 1.87 -16.68
CA GLU A 183 6.20 2.48 -17.24
C GLU A 183 7.32 1.45 -17.56
N GLY A 184 7.06 0.15 -17.39
CA GLY A 184 7.95 -0.93 -17.83
C GLY A 184 9.00 -1.34 -16.81
N LEU A 185 8.77 -1.10 -15.49
CA LEU A 185 9.74 -1.45 -14.46
C LEU A 185 10.14 -2.92 -14.48
N PHE A 186 9.17 -3.83 -14.57
CA PHE A 186 9.46 -5.27 -14.56
C PHE A 186 9.89 -5.81 -15.90
N GLU A 187 9.48 -5.20 -17.00
CA GLU A 187 9.96 -5.51 -18.35
C GLU A 187 11.46 -5.18 -18.49
N THR A 188 11.90 -4.08 -17.85
CA THR A 188 13.30 -3.63 -17.90
C THR A 188 14.20 -4.48 -17.00
N TYR A 189 13.80 -4.74 -15.76
CA TYR A 189 14.67 -5.36 -14.75
C TYR A 189 14.41 -6.83 -14.50
N GLN A 190 13.26 -7.36 -14.90
CA GLN A 190 12.83 -8.77 -14.85
C GLN A 190 13.14 -9.47 -13.52
N PRO A 191 12.70 -8.93 -12.35
CA PRO A 191 12.95 -9.61 -11.09
C PRO A 191 12.13 -10.91 -11.00
N GLU A 192 12.76 -12.00 -10.53
CA GLU A 192 12.07 -13.28 -10.31
C GLU A 192 11.15 -13.24 -9.09
N VAL A 193 11.52 -12.46 -8.08
CA VAL A 193 10.73 -12.26 -6.85
C VAL A 193 10.90 -10.84 -6.34
N ILE A 194 9.89 -10.36 -5.63
CA ILE A 194 9.93 -9.08 -4.91
C ILE A 194 9.64 -9.31 -3.43
N PHE A 195 10.42 -8.66 -2.58
CA PHE A 195 10.21 -8.61 -1.14
C PHE A 195 9.91 -7.18 -0.70
N GLY A 196 8.98 -7.04 0.23
CA GLY A 196 8.71 -5.82 0.95
C GLY A 196 8.42 -6.16 2.40
N MET A 197 8.69 -5.23 3.29
CA MET A 197 8.25 -5.32 4.67
C MET A 197 7.27 -4.21 4.96
N HIS A 198 6.41 -4.42 5.95
CA HIS A 198 5.55 -3.38 6.49
C HIS A 198 5.65 -3.39 8.01
N VAL A 199 5.89 -2.21 8.60
CA VAL A 199 5.83 -2.08 10.06
C VAL A 199 4.39 -2.30 10.53
N GLY A 200 4.22 -2.94 11.67
CA GLY A 200 2.91 -3.28 12.20
C GLY A 200 2.85 -3.15 13.72
N ASN A 201 1.64 -3.22 14.24
CA ASN A 201 1.43 -3.21 15.69
C ASN A 201 1.76 -4.60 16.26
N ALA A 202 3.03 -4.84 16.51
CA ALA A 202 3.57 -6.10 17.00
C ALA A 202 4.63 -5.86 18.10
N PRO A 203 4.90 -6.85 18.97
CA PRO A 203 6.02 -6.75 19.92
C PRO A 203 7.35 -6.56 19.20
N HIS A 204 8.27 -5.82 19.81
CA HIS A 204 9.60 -5.62 19.26
C HIS A 204 10.35 -6.94 19.06
N GLY A 205 11.10 -7.06 17.98
CA GLY A 205 11.90 -8.24 17.66
C GLY A 205 11.15 -9.36 16.97
N TYR A 206 9.86 -9.17 16.64
CA TYR A 206 9.08 -10.15 15.89
C TYR A 206 8.94 -9.74 14.42
N VAL A 207 9.08 -10.74 13.54
CA VAL A 207 8.74 -10.65 12.12
C VAL A 207 7.66 -11.68 11.84
N PHE A 208 6.54 -11.22 11.28
CA PHE A 208 5.42 -12.10 10.92
C PHE A 208 5.48 -12.39 9.43
N VAL A 209 5.43 -13.68 9.10
CA VAL A 209 5.35 -14.16 7.72
C VAL A 209 4.18 -15.11 7.62
N LYS A 210 3.39 -14.95 6.56
CA LYS A 210 2.24 -15.82 6.27
C LYS A 210 2.36 -16.36 4.85
N SER A 211 2.10 -17.64 4.67
CA SER A 211 1.93 -18.23 3.34
C SER A 211 0.61 -17.76 2.72
N GLY A 212 0.64 -17.40 1.43
CA GLY A 212 -0.49 -16.81 0.73
C GLY A 212 -0.70 -15.33 1.09
N PRO A 213 -1.86 -14.73 0.76
CA PRO A 213 -2.14 -13.32 1.00
C PRO A 213 -2.02 -12.96 2.49
N ALA A 214 -1.11 -12.06 2.84
CA ALA A 214 -0.89 -11.62 4.22
C ALA A 214 -1.87 -10.52 4.63
N MET A 215 -2.19 -9.60 3.71
CA MET A 215 -3.12 -8.49 3.92
C MET A 215 -4.25 -8.56 2.89
N ALA A 216 -5.42 -8.06 3.27
CA ALA A 216 -6.56 -7.98 2.37
C ALA A 216 -6.37 -6.86 1.34
N ALA A 217 -6.73 -7.13 0.10
CA ALA A 217 -6.84 -6.07 -0.90
C ALA A 217 -7.93 -5.08 -0.50
N ALA A 218 -7.65 -3.79 -0.70
CA ALA A 218 -8.59 -2.70 -0.49
C ALA A 218 -9.25 -2.33 -1.82
N SER A 219 -10.58 -2.19 -1.80
CA SER A 219 -11.35 -1.65 -2.92
C SER A 219 -12.41 -0.71 -2.38
N ALA A 220 -12.68 0.36 -3.12
CA ALA A 220 -13.79 1.26 -2.86
C ALA A 220 -14.94 0.99 -3.85
N TYR A 221 -16.14 1.27 -3.43
CA TYR A 221 -17.30 1.32 -4.34
C TYR A 221 -18.12 2.57 -4.11
N GLU A 222 -18.71 3.05 -5.19
CA GLU A 222 -19.62 4.18 -5.18
C GLU A 222 -20.94 3.78 -5.87
N ILE A 223 -22.05 4.07 -5.21
CA ILE A 223 -23.40 3.84 -5.74
C ILE A 223 -24.10 5.19 -5.82
N ASN A 224 -24.38 5.62 -7.03
CA ASN A 224 -25.15 6.83 -7.29
C ASN A 224 -26.59 6.45 -7.64
N ILE A 225 -27.53 7.09 -6.96
CA ILE A 225 -28.97 6.83 -7.06
C ILE A 225 -29.65 8.10 -7.55
N LYS A 226 -30.30 8.01 -8.68
CA LYS A 226 -31.07 9.12 -9.24
C LYS A 226 -32.59 8.81 -9.19
N GLY A 227 -33.30 9.67 -8.50
CA GLY A 227 -34.75 9.66 -8.40
C GLY A 227 -35.41 10.83 -9.13
N ILE A 228 -36.57 11.26 -8.62
CA ILE A 228 -37.31 12.45 -9.06
C ILE A 228 -37.66 13.24 -7.82
N GLN A 229 -37.20 14.48 -7.76
CA GLN A 229 -37.47 15.39 -6.65
C GLN A 229 -38.94 15.67 -6.48
N SER A 230 -39.41 15.76 -5.23
CA SER A 230 -40.78 16.16 -4.91
C SER A 230 -40.87 16.90 -3.58
N HIS A 231 -42.05 17.53 -3.34
CA HIS A 231 -42.31 18.09 -2.01
C HIS A 231 -42.52 16.98 -0.99
N GLY A 232 -41.91 17.10 0.20
CA GLY A 232 -41.96 16.06 1.24
C GLY A 232 -43.37 15.66 1.69
N SER A 233 -44.39 16.53 1.52
CA SER A 233 -45.81 16.19 1.77
C SER A 233 -46.49 15.51 0.60
N ARG A 234 -45.84 15.38 -0.56
CA ARG A 234 -46.37 14.75 -1.80
C ARG A 234 -45.38 13.73 -2.36
N PRO A 235 -45.00 12.71 -1.60
CA PRO A 235 -43.98 11.76 -2.02
C PRO A 235 -44.35 10.95 -3.26
N TRP A 236 -45.64 10.81 -3.56
CA TRP A 236 -46.15 10.09 -4.75
C TRP A 236 -45.93 10.85 -6.07
N GLU A 237 -45.52 12.12 -6.04
CA GLU A 237 -45.20 12.91 -7.23
C GLU A 237 -43.73 12.72 -7.69
N GLY A 238 -42.91 11.95 -6.94
CA GLY A 238 -41.51 11.74 -7.20
C GLY A 238 -41.08 10.28 -7.13
N LEU A 239 -39.76 10.07 -7.21
CA LEU A 239 -39.08 8.79 -6.94
C LEU A 239 -38.02 9.06 -5.86
N ASP A 240 -38.21 8.46 -4.69
CA ASP A 240 -37.39 8.78 -3.51
C ASP A 240 -36.04 8.01 -3.48
N PRO A 241 -34.91 8.67 -3.75
CA PRO A 241 -33.61 8.03 -3.72
C PRO A 241 -33.14 7.72 -2.28
N ILE A 242 -33.69 8.38 -1.24
CA ILE A 242 -33.38 8.08 0.16
C ILE A 242 -33.94 6.71 0.54
N MET A 243 -35.16 6.41 0.10
CA MET A 243 -35.75 5.11 0.35
C MET A 243 -35.02 4.00 -0.40
N ALA A 244 -34.60 4.26 -1.64
CA ALA A 244 -33.75 3.33 -2.39
C ALA A 244 -32.38 3.12 -1.70
N ALA A 245 -31.74 4.19 -1.23
CA ALA A 245 -30.47 4.12 -0.47
C ALA A 245 -30.62 3.30 0.81
N SER A 246 -31.69 3.47 1.57
CA SER A 246 -31.95 2.71 2.80
C SER A 246 -32.07 1.21 2.54
N GLN A 247 -32.76 0.82 1.47
CA GLN A 247 -32.88 -0.58 1.05
C GLN A 247 -31.55 -1.15 0.58
N LEU A 248 -30.77 -0.38 -0.18
CA LEU A 248 -29.43 -0.75 -0.62
C LEU A 248 -28.51 -1.02 0.58
N ILE A 249 -28.47 -0.14 1.56
CA ILE A 249 -27.62 -0.29 2.76
C ILE A 249 -27.98 -1.60 3.48
N ASN A 250 -29.27 -1.89 3.68
CA ASN A 250 -29.70 -3.12 4.31
C ASN A 250 -29.33 -4.37 3.47
N ALA A 251 -29.53 -4.30 2.17
CA ALA A 251 -29.26 -5.42 1.26
C ALA A 251 -27.75 -5.67 1.10
N LEU A 252 -26.90 -4.64 1.07
CA LEU A 252 -25.44 -4.78 1.02
C LEU A 252 -24.88 -5.58 2.20
N ASN A 253 -25.44 -5.45 3.39
CA ASN A 253 -25.07 -6.28 4.54
C ASN A 253 -25.34 -7.77 4.31
N THR A 254 -26.23 -8.12 3.39
CA THR A 254 -26.51 -9.53 3.06
C THR A 254 -25.47 -10.13 2.12
N VAL A 255 -24.64 -9.36 1.45
CA VAL A 255 -23.58 -9.86 0.57
C VAL A 255 -22.70 -10.82 1.37
N VAL A 256 -22.07 -10.35 2.43
CA VAL A 256 -21.16 -11.15 3.26
C VAL A 256 -21.91 -12.21 4.06
N SER A 257 -23.10 -11.88 4.58
CA SER A 257 -23.80 -12.76 5.51
C SER A 257 -24.64 -13.86 4.84
N ARG A 258 -24.97 -13.76 3.54
CA ARG A 258 -25.94 -14.65 2.88
C ARG A 258 -25.61 -15.02 1.43
N ARG A 259 -24.72 -14.29 0.74
CA ARG A 259 -24.57 -14.44 -0.71
C ARG A 259 -23.23 -15.03 -1.13
N ILE A 260 -22.18 -14.84 -0.34
CA ILE A 260 -20.83 -15.31 -0.63
C ILE A 260 -20.35 -16.33 0.39
N ASN A 261 -19.43 -17.22 -0.01
CA ASN A 261 -18.87 -18.26 0.86
C ASN A 261 -17.64 -17.73 1.63
N ILE A 262 -17.87 -17.14 2.79
CA ILE A 262 -16.84 -16.57 3.66
C ILE A 262 -16.00 -17.63 4.41
N ILE A 263 -16.35 -18.92 4.33
CA ILE A 263 -15.59 -19.99 4.99
C ILE A 263 -14.23 -20.15 4.32
N ASN A 264 -14.18 -20.08 3.00
CA ASN A 264 -12.95 -20.23 2.23
C ASN A 264 -12.20 -18.91 2.06
N ASN A 265 -12.94 -17.83 1.84
CA ASN A 265 -12.38 -16.49 1.54
C ASN A 265 -13.07 -15.43 2.40
N PRO A 266 -12.43 -14.98 3.49
CA PRO A 266 -12.98 -13.91 4.32
C PRO A 266 -13.15 -12.62 3.50
N ALA A 267 -14.25 -11.91 3.75
CA ALA A 267 -14.51 -10.62 3.14
C ALA A 267 -15.20 -9.64 4.09
N VAL A 268 -15.00 -8.36 3.83
CA VAL A 268 -15.73 -7.27 4.47
C VAL A 268 -16.35 -6.40 3.38
N VAL A 269 -17.62 -6.04 3.53
CA VAL A 269 -18.31 -5.04 2.73
C VAL A 269 -18.96 -4.05 3.71
N SER A 270 -18.53 -2.79 3.66
CA SER A 270 -19.00 -1.76 4.59
C SER A 270 -19.42 -0.51 3.84
N VAL A 271 -20.50 0.14 4.30
CA VAL A 271 -20.89 1.48 3.90
C VAL A 271 -20.22 2.47 4.84
N GLY A 272 -19.46 3.42 4.30
CA GLY A 272 -18.76 4.45 5.07
C GLY A 272 -19.38 5.84 4.96
N ILE A 273 -19.97 6.17 3.80
CA ILE A 273 -20.55 7.48 3.52
C ILE A 273 -21.91 7.33 2.91
N VAL A 274 -22.86 8.15 3.36
CA VAL A 274 -24.17 8.33 2.74
C VAL A 274 -24.44 9.83 2.61
N LYS A 275 -24.77 10.28 1.40
CA LYS A 275 -25.13 11.67 1.14
C LYS A 275 -26.49 11.72 0.48
N ALA A 276 -27.43 12.49 1.03
CA ALA A 276 -28.74 12.69 0.46
C ALA A 276 -29.46 13.88 1.11
N GLY A 277 -30.18 14.63 0.31
CA GLY A 277 -31.05 15.71 0.79
C GLY A 277 -30.35 16.93 1.36
N THR A 278 -31.09 18.05 1.40
CA THR A 278 -30.61 19.35 1.92
C THR A 278 -31.61 19.99 2.86
N ARG A 279 -32.86 19.61 2.81
CA ARG A 279 -33.94 20.22 3.59
C ARG A 279 -35.01 19.19 3.93
N ASN A 280 -35.57 19.28 5.13
CA ASN A 280 -36.52 18.32 5.70
C ASN A 280 -37.84 18.16 4.95
N ASN A 281 -38.25 19.13 4.14
CA ASN A 281 -39.50 19.12 3.38
C ASN A 281 -39.32 18.91 1.86
N ILE A 282 -38.16 18.47 1.43
CA ILE A 282 -37.80 18.16 0.05
C ILE A 282 -37.27 16.72 -0.02
N ILE A 283 -37.92 15.89 -0.84
CA ILE A 283 -37.36 14.63 -1.31
C ILE A 283 -36.33 14.98 -2.39
N PRO A 284 -35.04 14.63 -2.23
CA PRO A 284 -34.01 15.05 -3.18
C PRO A 284 -34.10 14.31 -4.50
N GLU A 285 -33.41 14.80 -5.51
CA GLU A 285 -33.26 14.11 -6.80
C GLU A 285 -32.22 13.00 -6.74
N GLU A 286 -31.19 13.13 -5.85
CA GLU A 286 -30.04 12.25 -5.82
C GLU A 286 -29.68 11.78 -4.41
N ALA A 287 -29.12 10.58 -4.34
CA ALA A 287 -28.44 10.07 -3.16
C ALA A 287 -27.15 9.32 -3.58
N GLN A 288 -26.16 9.30 -2.70
CA GLN A 288 -24.88 8.65 -2.91
C GLN A 288 -24.53 7.77 -1.72
N ILE A 289 -24.02 6.56 -1.99
CA ILE A 289 -23.45 5.64 -1.00
C ILE A 289 -22.03 5.35 -1.44
N ILE A 290 -21.05 5.50 -0.52
CA ILE A 290 -19.67 5.12 -0.74
C ILE A 290 -19.26 4.13 0.34
N GLY A 291 -18.57 3.08 -0.07
CA GLY A 291 -18.13 2.03 0.85
C GLY A 291 -16.81 1.39 0.49
N THR A 292 -16.42 0.42 1.29
CA THR A 292 -15.17 -0.30 1.13
C THR A 292 -15.40 -1.81 1.10
N ILE A 293 -14.54 -2.50 0.34
CA ILE A 293 -14.48 -3.95 0.27
C ILE A 293 -13.07 -4.39 0.70
N ARG A 294 -13.00 -5.47 1.47
CA ARG A 294 -11.74 -6.14 1.81
C ARG A 294 -11.87 -7.62 1.50
N THR A 295 -10.90 -8.18 0.80
CA THR A 295 -10.83 -9.61 0.49
C THR A 295 -9.39 -10.03 0.19
N PHE A 296 -9.10 -11.33 0.28
CA PHE A 296 -7.78 -11.90 0.03
C PHE A 296 -7.65 -12.56 -1.35
N ASP A 297 -8.73 -12.58 -2.14
CA ASP A 297 -8.76 -13.26 -3.43
C ASP A 297 -9.41 -12.38 -4.49
N GLN A 298 -8.79 -12.27 -5.68
CA GLN A 298 -9.27 -11.39 -6.76
C GLN A 298 -10.53 -11.93 -7.44
N ASN A 299 -10.66 -13.27 -7.58
CA ASN A 299 -11.85 -13.85 -8.18
C ASN A 299 -13.04 -13.68 -7.25
N PHE A 300 -12.81 -13.86 -5.95
CA PHE A 300 -13.81 -13.62 -4.92
C PHE A 300 -14.23 -12.15 -4.85
N ARG A 301 -13.31 -11.22 -5.09
CA ARG A 301 -13.61 -9.79 -5.24
C ARG A 301 -14.56 -9.53 -6.40
N ALA A 302 -14.34 -10.16 -7.55
CA ALA A 302 -15.21 -10.03 -8.70
C ALA A 302 -16.63 -10.56 -8.41
N GLU A 303 -16.75 -11.69 -7.69
CA GLU A 303 -18.03 -12.23 -7.22
C GLU A 303 -18.78 -11.21 -6.32
N ILE A 304 -18.07 -10.57 -5.38
CA ILE A 304 -18.63 -9.52 -4.53
C ILE A 304 -19.15 -8.34 -5.37
N TYR A 305 -18.39 -7.91 -6.37
CA TYR A 305 -18.81 -6.83 -7.27
C TYR A 305 -20.10 -7.18 -8.02
N ASP A 306 -20.23 -8.40 -8.49
CA ASP A 306 -21.42 -8.86 -9.21
C ASP A 306 -22.65 -8.97 -8.29
N GLU A 307 -22.47 -9.41 -7.04
CA GLU A 307 -23.53 -9.42 -6.04
C GLU A 307 -24.03 -8.00 -5.71
N ILE A 308 -23.11 -7.03 -5.54
CA ILE A 308 -23.47 -5.63 -5.31
C ILE A 308 -24.24 -5.07 -6.51
N ARG A 309 -23.79 -5.33 -7.74
CA ARG A 309 -24.50 -4.90 -8.97
C ARG A 309 -25.89 -5.52 -9.08
N GLN A 310 -26.02 -6.80 -8.70
CA GLN A 310 -27.32 -7.49 -8.74
C GLN A 310 -28.31 -6.89 -7.75
N ILE A 311 -27.86 -6.61 -6.52
CA ILE A 311 -28.67 -5.93 -5.50
C ILE A 311 -29.11 -4.55 -6.00
N ALA A 312 -28.17 -3.77 -6.53
CA ALA A 312 -28.43 -2.43 -7.03
C ALA A 312 -29.52 -2.44 -8.14
N ARG A 313 -29.38 -3.35 -9.10
CA ARG A 313 -30.38 -3.53 -10.17
C ARG A 313 -31.76 -3.92 -9.62
N GLY A 314 -31.82 -4.82 -8.66
CA GLY A 314 -33.06 -5.27 -8.04
C GLY A 314 -33.82 -4.14 -7.32
N ILE A 315 -33.08 -3.33 -6.57
CA ILE A 315 -33.66 -2.19 -5.84
C ILE A 315 -34.04 -1.07 -6.78
N ALA A 316 -33.23 -0.76 -7.79
CA ALA A 316 -33.58 0.20 -8.83
C ALA A 316 -34.92 -0.16 -9.52
N ALA A 317 -35.09 -1.43 -9.89
CA ALA A 317 -36.32 -1.92 -10.50
C ALA A 317 -37.53 -1.81 -9.54
N GLY A 318 -37.32 -2.13 -8.26
CA GLY A 318 -38.42 -2.07 -7.25
C GLY A 318 -38.81 -0.66 -6.84
N THR A 319 -37.89 0.31 -6.89
CA THR A 319 -38.15 1.71 -6.49
C THR A 319 -38.41 2.65 -7.66
N GLY A 320 -38.19 2.19 -8.90
CA GLY A 320 -38.27 3.00 -10.11
C GLY A 320 -37.12 4.01 -10.28
N THR A 321 -36.10 3.98 -9.38
CA THR A 321 -34.93 4.86 -9.45
C THR A 321 -33.90 4.36 -10.46
N GLN A 322 -32.97 5.22 -10.88
CA GLN A 322 -31.81 4.82 -11.65
C GLN A 322 -30.62 4.64 -10.66
N VAL A 323 -29.90 3.51 -10.76
CA VAL A 323 -28.78 3.22 -9.89
C VAL A 323 -27.58 2.85 -10.74
N THR A 324 -26.44 3.54 -10.52
CA THR A 324 -25.13 3.19 -11.09
C THR A 324 -24.19 2.76 -9.99
N VAL A 325 -23.33 1.79 -10.30
CA VAL A 325 -22.33 1.26 -9.37
C VAL A 325 -20.98 1.30 -10.03
N GLU A 326 -20.04 1.98 -9.39
CA GLU A 326 -18.66 2.07 -9.79
C GLU A 326 -17.77 1.44 -8.71
N PHE A 327 -16.67 0.81 -9.15
CA PHE A 327 -15.70 0.17 -8.24
C PHE A 327 -14.33 0.75 -8.48
N ASP A 328 -13.47 0.62 -7.46
CA ASP A 328 -12.09 1.12 -7.45
C ASP A 328 -12.01 2.63 -7.70
N VAL A 329 -13.07 3.35 -7.28
CA VAL A 329 -13.13 4.80 -7.29
C VAL A 329 -12.16 5.34 -6.24
N GLY A 330 -11.27 6.24 -6.63
CA GLY A 330 -10.30 6.88 -5.73
C GLY A 330 -8.89 6.31 -5.77
N GLY A 331 -8.58 5.38 -6.68
CA GLY A 331 -7.17 5.06 -7.02
C GLY A 331 -6.40 4.20 -6.01
N PHE A 332 -7.08 3.31 -5.27
CA PHE A 332 -6.41 2.34 -4.38
C PHE A 332 -6.11 1.03 -5.08
#